data_e3515aa415b5a09a9445bc5f6383ec78
#
_entry.id   e3515aa415b5a09a9445bc5f6383ec78
#
_cell.length_a   1.000
_cell.length_b   1.000
_cell.length_c   1.000
_cell.angle_alpha   90.00
_cell.angle_beta   90.00
_cell.angle_gamma   90.00
#
_symmetry.space_group_name_H-M   'P 1'
#
loop_
_entity.id
_entity.type
_entity.pdbx_description
1 polymer ?
#
loop_
_entity_poly.entity_id
_entity_poly.type
_entity_poly.pdbx_seq_one_letter_code
_entity_poly.pdbx_strand_id
1 'polypeptide(L)'
;MEIIENPRMDEFREVYNSPSKRKKILSCMSRNRLRQGLKIIWKHRFVLTKAVRNYIQSMNGKYPLRSLEVAVGYECNFSCNQCSCALNRDPKRNRLSLDQFKDAIDQAIEMGAFQFNLNGGEPMLYFDEVKKLCSYIRKKGCYVHMATNGYFFNQDRMKIMKDAGLCSFEMGLDSSVESIHDSNRGEGSYRRIMKNTTIAQSLDIGVAYNTVGTKEKIWNGDLINTVYLAEKMGVLLMITPPCVTGHWAGKMNVLLNDEEQWYIRWLLSKYPIARIDNYNGLRRISCPAGREKMAINPYGDIVSCPLIQIIYGNITTDRLINVQNKILEDPFYLKGFSDGCLPSNDLDFIKERLIGYRDIKQNILLK
;
A
#
# COMPACT_ATOMS: atom_id res chain seq x y z
N MET A 1 1.84 -24.49 -21.30
CA MET A 1 2.62 -23.47 -20.55
C MET A 1 3.48 -24.28 -19.59
N GLU A 2 4.77 -24.44 -19.89
CA GLU A 2 5.69 -25.14 -19.00
C GLU A 2 5.71 -24.40 -17.66
N ILE A 3 5.46 -25.13 -16.59
CA ILE A 3 5.65 -24.64 -15.22
C ILE A 3 7.17 -24.49 -15.08
N ILE A 4 7.65 -23.28 -15.25
CA ILE A 4 9.03 -22.95 -14.93
C ILE A 4 9.10 -23.03 -13.40
N GLU A 5 9.76 -24.07 -12.88
CA GLU A 5 10.02 -24.18 -11.45
C GLU A 5 10.82 -22.96 -10.99
N ASN A 6 10.47 -22.45 -9.82
CA ASN A 6 11.18 -21.33 -9.23
C ASN A 6 12.67 -21.69 -8.99
N PRO A 7 13.62 -21.07 -9.70
CA PRO A 7 15.03 -21.50 -9.70
C PRO A 7 15.75 -21.32 -8.36
N ARG A 8 15.10 -20.69 -7.40
CA ARG A 8 15.64 -20.40 -6.06
C ARG A 8 14.90 -21.09 -4.93
N MET A 9 14.01 -22.02 -5.25
CA MET A 9 13.19 -22.68 -4.23
C MET A 9 14.04 -23.54 -3.28
N ASP A 10 15.06 -24.21 -3.78
CA ASP A 10 15.92 -25.04 -2.93
C ASP A 10 16.74 -24.19 -1.95
N GLU A 11 17.30 -23.07 -2.39
CA GLU A 11 17.99 -22.12 -1.51
C GLU A 11 17.04 -21.58 -0.41
N PHE A 12 15.82 -21.29 -0.79
CA PHE A 12 14.80 -20.84 0.18
C PHE A 12 14.48 -21.94 1.19
N ARG A 13 14.21 -23.18 0.75
CA ARG A 13 13.86 -24.32 1.61
C ARG A 13 14.96 -24.65 2.62
N GLU A 14 16.24 -24.53 2.23
CA GLU A 14 17.36 -24.67 3.16
C GLU A 14 17.30 -23.65 4.30
N VAL A 15 16.85 -22.43 4.00
CA VAL A 15 16.69 -21.37 5.01
C VAL A 15 15.41 -21.57 5.81
N TYR A 16 14.32 -21.94 5.17
CA TYR A 16 13.01 -22.15 5.81
C TYR A 16 13.07 -23.27 6.86
N ASN A 17 13.76 -24.36 6.58
CA ASN A 17 13.91 -25.50 7.49
C ASN A 17 14.86 -25.25 8.66
N SER A 18 15.53 -24.08 8.73
CA SER A 18 16.46 -23.71 9.79
C SER A 18 15.95 -22.57 10.65
N PRO A 19 15.54 -22.80 11.93
CA PRO A 19 15.07 -21.74 12.84
C PRO A 19 16.08 -20.61 13.04
N SER A 20 17.38 -20.92 13.10
CA SER A 20 18.45 -19.92 13.25
C SER A 20 18.59 -19.03 12.01
N LYS A 21 18.47 -19.61 10.80
CA LYS A 21 18.50 -18.86 9.54
C LYS A 21 17.26 -17.97 9.41
N ARG A 22 16.04 -18.45 9.79
CA ARG A 22 14.82 -17.64 9.84
C ARG A 22 14.95 -16.41 10.73
N LYS A 23 15.54 -16.54 11.92
CA LYS A 23 15.80 -15.41 12.82
C LYS A 23 16.73 -14.35 12.19
N LYS A 24 17.73 -14.79 11.40
CA LYS A 24 18.62 -13.91 10.63
C LYS A 24 17.88 -13.15 9.52
N ILE A 25 16.91 -13.78 8.86
CA ILE A 25 16.04 -13.11 7.86
C ILE A 25 15.36 -11.88 8.46
N LEU A 26 14.68 -12.00 9.59
CA LEU A 26 13.97 -10.89 10.23
C LEU A 26 14.89 -9.70 10.56
N SER A 27 16.11 -10.01 11.02
CA SER A 27 17.12 -8.97 11.26
C SER A 27 17.57 -8.27 9.97
N CYS A 28 17.77 -9.02 8.88
CA CYS A 28 18.13 -8.46 7.59
C CYS A 28 17.02 -7.59 7.00
N MET A 29 15.76 -8.04 7.06
CA MET A 29 14.59 -7.25 6.65
C MET A 29 14.52 -5.92 7.40
N SER A 30 14.71 -5.93 8.71
CA SER A 30 14.69 -4.71 9.53
C SER A 30 15.78 -3.73 9.11
N ARG A 31 17.00 -4.22 8.84
CA ARG A 31 18.10 -3.37 8.34
C ARG A 31 17.82 -2.81 6.95
N ASN A 32 17.32 -3.63 6.03
CA ASN A 32 16.97 -3.18 4.68
C ASN A 32 15.90 -2.09 4.71
N ARG A 33 14.85 -2.28 5.53
CA ARG A 33 13.81 -1.28 5.74
C ARG A 33 14.36 0.04 6.27
N LEU A 34 15.22 -0.01 7.29
CA LEU A 34 15.84 1.19 7.86
C LEU A 34 16.66 1.93 6.81
N ARG A 35 17.50 1.22 6.05
CA ARG A 35 18.29 1.82 4.97
C ARG A 35 17.42 2.50 3.90
N GLN A 36 16.32 1.87 3.48
CA GLN A 36 15.38 2.45 2.54
C GLN A 36 14.72 3.71 3.11
N GLY A 37 14.26 3.65 4.37
CA GLY A 37 13.65 4.80 5.06
C GLY A 37 14.62 5.99 5.16
N LEU A 38 15.87 5.74 5.53
CA LEU A 38 16.90 6.77 5.60
C LEU A 38 17.19 7.41 4.23
N LYS A 39 17.24 6.62 3.15
CA LYS A 39 17.40 7.14 1.79
C LYS A 39 16.26 8.09 1.40
N ILE A 40 15.01 7.71 1.70
CA ILE A 40 13.83 8.54 1.41
C ILE A 40 13.89 9.84 2.22
N ILE A 41 14.16 9.76 3.52
CA ILE A 41 14.26 10.95 4.39
C ILE A 41 15.42 11.85 3.94
N TRP A 42 16.55 11.28 3.56
CA TRP A 42 17.69 12.04 3.07
C TRP A 42 17.39 12.81 1.77
N LYS A 43 16.69 12.16 0.84
CA LYS A 43 16.22 12.80 -0.40
C LYS A 43 15.17 13.88 -0.13
N HIS A 44 14.31 13.68 0.87
CA HIS A 44 13.19 14.56 1.21
C HIS A 44 13.32 15.12 2.63
N ARG A 45 14.42 15.84 2.90
CA ARG A 45 14.78 16.39 4.24
C ARG A 45 13.68 17.22 4.91
N PHE A 46 12.77 17.78 4.14
CA PHE A 46 11.64 18.56 4.67
C PHE A 46 10.68 17.76 5.58
N VAL A 47 10.70 16.41 5.55
CA VAL A 47 9.92 15.57 6.46
C VAL A 47 10.70 15.11 7.69
N LEU A 48 12.00 15.39 7.80
CA LEU A 48 12.88 14.84 8.83
C LEU A 48 12.39 15.16 10.25
N THR A 49 12.06 16.40 10.52
CA THR A 49 11.60 16.85 11.86
C THR A 49 10.32 16.14 12.29
N LYS A 50 9.37 16.00 11.36
CA LYS A 50 8.11 15.27 11.60
C LYS A 50 8.36 13.79 11.83
N ALA A 51 9.23 13.16 11.03
CA ALA A 51 9.58 11.75 11.18
C ALA A 51 10.26 11.47 12.52
N VAL A 52 11.22 12.31 12.94
CA VAL A 52 11.90 12.19 14.25
C VAL A 52 10.90 12.38 15.39
N ARG A 53 10.04 13.39 15.32
CA ARG A 53 8.99 13.63 16.33
C ARG A 53 8.10 12.40 16.50
N ASN A 54 7.62 11.82 15.39
CA ASN A 54 6.76 10.63 15.43
C ASN A 54 7.51 9.43 16.01
N TYR A 55 8.79 9.26 15.66
CA TYR A 55 9.60 8.19 16.24
C TYR A 55 9.71 8.33 17.76
N ILE A 56 10.03 9.53 18.28
CA ILE A 56 10.11 9.79 19.72
C ILE A 56 8.76 9.56 20.41
N GLN A 57 7.65 10.02 19.83
CA GLN A 57 6.31 9.78 20.38
C GLN A 57 5.98 8.28 20.43
N SER A 58 6.35 7.55 19.38
CA SER A 58 6.17 6.09 19.32
C SER A 58 7.01 5.38 20.40
N MET A 59 8.24 5.85 20.68
CA MET A 59 9.06 5.31 21.79
C MET A 59 8.40 5.51 23.14
N ASN A 60 7.64 6.58 23.32
CA ASN A 60 6.88 6.89 24.53
C ASN A 60 5.50 6.22 24.59
N GLY A 61 5.27 5.17 23.78
CA GLY A 61 4.03 4.40 23.78
C GLY A 61 2.83 5.05 23.10
N LYS A 62 3.00 6.22 22.46
CA LYS A 62 1.96 6.89 21.67
C LYS A 62 1.85 6.28 20.27
N TYR A 63 0.71 6.48 19.63
CA TYR A 63 0.45 6.07 18.24
C TYR A 63 0.26 7.29 17.34
N PRO A 64 1.34 8.09 17.06
CA PRO A 64 1.22 9.23 16.15
C PRO A 64 0.85 8.73 14.75
N LEU A 65 -0.11 9.37 14.11
CA LEU A 65 -0.43 9.08 12.73
C LEU A 65 0.78 9.45 11.85
N ARG A 66 1.31 8.50 11.09
CA ARG A 66 2.42 8.71 10.18
C ARG A 66 1.95 8.98 8.76
N SER A 67 0.91 8.28 8.33
CA SER A 67 0.40 8.37 6.97
C SER A 67 -1.12 8.35 6.91
N LEU A 68 -1.67 9.16 5.99
CA LEU A 68 -3.05 9.08 5.57
C LEU A 68 -3.12 8.64 4.11
N GLU A 69 -3.88 7.58 3.86
CA GLU A 69 -4.28 7.14 2.52
C GLU A 69 -5.54 7.89 2.12
N VAL A 70 -5.55 8.52 0.96
CA VAL A 70 -6.68 9.33 0.47
C VAL A 70 -7.15 8.76 -0.85
N ALA A 71 -8.27 8.05 -0.83
CA ALA A 71 -8.91 7.61 -2.05
C ALA A 71 -9.73 8.77 -2.64
N VAL A 72 -9.27 9.33 -3.76
CA VAL A 72 -9.91 10.49 -4.38
C VAL A 72 -11.18 10.13 -5.15
N GLY A 73 -11.32 8.90 -5.61
CA GLY A 73 -12.49 8.34 -6.29
C GLY A 73 -12.30 6.85 -6.52
N TYR A 74 -13.40 6.15 -6.81
CA TYR A 74 -13.35 4.70 -7.07
C TYR A 74 -13.55 4.34 -8.55
N GLU A 75 -13.71 5.33 -9.43
CA GLU A 75 -13.69 5.12 -10.86
C GLU A 75 -12.29 4.71 -11.34
N CYS A 76 -12.26 3.74 -12.25
CA CYS A 76 -11.03 3.25 -12.86
C CYS A 76 -11.28 2.87 -14.30
N ASN A 77 -10.29 3.08 -15.16
CA ASN A 77 -10.31 2.65 -16.55
C ASN A 77 -9.80 1.21 -16.74
N PHE A 78 -9.43 0.51 -15.64
CA PHE A 78 -9.03 -0.90 -15.63
C PHE A 78 -9.99 -1.73 -14.77
N SER A 79 -10.03 -3.05 -15.03
CA SER A 79 -10.79 -4.04 -14.26
C SER A 79 -9.90 -5.21 -13.88
N CYS A 80 -8.93 -4.96 -12.99
CA CYS A 80 -7.93 -5.96 -12.57
C CYS A 80 -8.55 -7.05 -11.69
N ASN A 81 -8.15 -8.32 -11.89
CA ASN A 81 -8.68 -9.47 -11.17
C ASN A 81 -8.45 -9.43 -9.64
N GLN A 82 -7.38 -8.79 -9.19
CA GLN A 82 -7.02 -8.66 -7.76
C GLN A 82 -7.39 -7.30 -7.16
N CYS A 83 -8.23 -6.50 -7.82
CA CYS A 83 -8.54 -5.15 -7.37
C CYS A 83 -9.21 -5.15 -5.99
N SER A 84 -8.54 -4.55 -5.01
CA SER A 84 -9.03 -4.49 -3.62
C SER A 84 -10.19 -3.50 -3.43
N CYS A 85 -10.32 -2.49 -4.32
CA CYS A 85 -11.37 -1.46 -4.22
C CYS A 85 -12.51 -1.66 -5.22
N ALA A 86 -12.55 -2.76 -5.98
CA ALA A 86 -13.52 -2.99 -7.05
C ALA A 86 -14.99 -2.91 -6.60
N LEU A 87 -15.29 -3.27 -5.34
CA LEU A 87 -16.64 -3.28 -4.78
C LEU A 87 -16.96 -2.04 -3.93
N ASN A 88 -16.09 -1.04 -3.92
CA ASN A 88 -16.24 0.13 -3.04
C ASN A 88 -16.99 1.29 -3.70
N ARG A 89 -17.18 1.24 -5.02
CA ARG A 89 -17.89 2.28 -5.74
C ARG A 89 -19.38 2.27 -5.36
N ASP A 90 -19.87 3.42 -4.93
CA ASP A 90 -21.27 3.66 -4.68
C ASP A 90 -21.75 4.91 -5.44
N PRO A 91 -22.45 4.74 -6.57
CA PRO A 91 -22.89 5.87 -7.41
C PRO A 91 -23.99 6.73 -6.75
N LYS A 92 -24.58 6.26 -5.64
CA LYS A 92 -25.61 7.02 -4.90
C LYS A 92 -25.02 7.98 -3.88
N ARG A 93 -23.73 7.86 -3.57
CA ARG A 93 -23.04 8.71 -2.59
C ARG A 93 -22.25 9.81 -3.28
N ASN A 94 -22.35 11.02 -2.74
CA ASN A 94 -21.54 12.14 -3.21
C ASN A 94 -20.11 12.00 -2.72
N ARG A 95 -19.14 12.34 -3.60
CA ARG A 95 -17.75 12.45 -3.23
C ARG A 95 -17.50 13.68 -2.35
N LEU A 96 -16.49 13.60 -1.52
CA LEU A 96 -15.99 14.77 -0.77
C LEU A 96 -15.60 15.89 -1.75
N SER A 97 -15.86 17.13 -1.32
CA SER A 97 -15.33 18.30 -1.98
C SER A 97 -13.81 18.43 -1.73
N LEU A 98 -13.15 19.24 -2.56
CA LEU A 98 -11.71 19.53 -2.39
C LEU A 98 -11.41 20.09 -0.98
N ASP A 99 -12.30 20.92 -0.41
CA ASP A 99 -12.08 21.52 0.90
C ASP A 99 -12.29 20.51 2.03
N GLN A 100 -13.20 19.56 1.89
CA GLN A 100 -13.33 18.44 2.83
C GLN A 100 -12.12 17.51 2.81
N PHE A 101 -11.53 17.24 1.61
CA PHE A 101 -10.25 16.52 1.54
C PHE A 101 -9.11 17.29 2.22
N LYS A 102 -9.04 18.62 2.05
CA LYS A 102 -8.02 19.44 2.73
C LYS A 102 -8.21 19.45 4.24
N ASP A 103 -9.43 19.53 4.74
CA ASP A 103 -9.72 19.44 6.18
C ASP A 103 -9.24 18.11 6.76
N ALA A 104 -9.54 16.99 6.10
CA ALA A 104 -9.04 15.68 6.49
C ALA A 104 -7.50 15.60 6.51
N ILE A 105 -6.85 16.21 5.54
CA ILE A 105 -5.38 16.32 5.47
C ILE A 105 -4.85 17.12 6.65
N ASP A 106 -5.45 18.27 6.98
CA ASP A 106 -5.03 19.11 8.10
C ASP A 106 -5.20 18.38 9.44
N GLN A 107 -6.33 17.71 9.66
CA GLN A 107 -6.54 16.86 10.84
C GLN A 107 -5.49 15.76 10.96
N ALA A 108 -5.12 15.11 9.86
CA ALA A 108 -4.06 14.10 9.86
C ALA A 108 -2.69 14.70 10.21
N ILE A 109 -2.39 15.91 9.71
CA ILE A 109 -1.13 16.63 10.03
C ILE A 109 -1.06 16.99 11.51
N GLU A 110 -2.16 17.45 12.10
CA GLU A 110 -2.28 17.71 13.56
C GLU A 110 -1.95 16.45 14.38
N MET A 111 -2.39 15.28 13.91
CA MET A 111 -2.08 13.99 14.52
C MET A 111 -0.65 13.49 14.26
N GLY A 112 0.12 14.20 13.43
CA GLY A 112 1.52 13.90 13.14
C GLY A 112 1.78 13.35 11.73
N ALA A 113 0.79 13.23 10.86
CA ALA A 113 1.00 12.71 9.52
C ALA A 113 1.96 13.59 8.70
N PHE A 114 2.88 12.93 8.02
CA PHE A 114 3.82 13.57 7.11
C PHE A 114 3.94 12.87 5.76
N GLN A 115 3.22 11.76 5.58
CA GLN A 115 3.12 11.01 4.33
C GLN A 115 1.65 10.91 3.92
N PHE A 116 1.37 11.23 2.68
CA PHE A 116 0.04 11.13 2.10
C PHE A 116 0.12 10.30 0.82
N ASN A 117 -0.74 9.31 0.71
CA ASN A 117 -0.84 8.48 -0.49
C ASN A 117 -2.19 8.75 -1.17
N LEU A 118 -2.16 9.36 -2.35
CA LEU A 118 -3.33 9.57 -3.17
C LEU A 118 -3.59 8.30 -3.99
N ASN A 119 -4.74 7.70 -3.80
CA ASN A 119 -5.12 6.44 -4.42
C ASN A 119 -6.63 6.39 -4.74
N GLY A 120 -7.19 5.19 -4.86
CA GLY A 120 -8.61 4.94 -5.14
C GLY A 120 -8.78 3.88 -6.22
N GLY A 121 -9.60 4.17 -7.23
CA GLY A 121 -9.59 3.46 -8.52
C GLY A 121 -8.37 3.91 -9.33
N GLU A 122 -8.55 4.91 -10.20
CA GLU A 122 -7.44 5.59 -10.86
C GLU A 122 -7.45 7.09 -10.53
N PRO A 123 -6.51 7.58 -9.69
CA PRO A 123 -6.51 8.98 -9.26
C PRO A 123 -6.31 9.97 -10.40
N MET A 124 -5.62 9.58 -11.49
CA MET A 124 -5.39 10.46 -12.63
C MET A 124 -6.64 10.73 -13.49
N LEU A 125 -7.77 10.07 -13.23
CA LEU A 125 -9.08 10.47 -13.72
C LEU A 125 -9.54 11.82 -13.14
N TYR A 126 -9.04 12.16 -11.95
CA TYR A 126 -9.32 13.40 -11.22
C TYR A 126 -8.11 14.34 -11.23
N PHE A 127 -7.46 14.46 -12.38
CA PHE A 127 -6.16 15.11 -12.55
C PHE A 127 -6.04 16.48 -11.89
N ASP A 128 -7.00 17.38 -12.11
CA ASP A 128 -6.94 18.75 -11.57
C ASP A 128 -7.12 18.79 -10.04
N GLU A 129 -7.94 17.92 -9.50
CA GLU A 129 -8.14 17.79 -8.06
C GLU A 129 -6.90 17.20 -7.40
N VAL A 130 -6.35 16.10 -7.95
CA VAL A 130 -5.12 15.47 -7.49
C VAL A 130 -3.94 16.44 -7.53
N LYS A 131 -3.81 17.22 -8.59
CA LYS A 131 -2.81 18.30 -8.70
C LYS A 131 -2.94 19.33 -7.57
N LYS A 132 -4.17 19.77 -7.28
CA LYS A 132 -4.43 20.71 -6.18
C LYS A 132 -4.12 20.11 -4.82
N LEU A 133 -4.48 18.84 -4.59
CA LEU A 133 -4.15 18.11 -3.34
C LEU A 133 -2.64 17.93 -3.18
N CYS A 134 -1.92 17.54 -4.23
CA CYS A 134 -0.46 17.46 -4.20
C CYS A 134 0.17 18.79 -3.77
N SER A 135 -0.23 19.90 -4.40
CA SER A 135 0.26 21.23 -4.06
C SER A 135 -0.07 21.61 -2.61
N TYR A 136 -1.27 21.31 -2.15
CA TYR A 136 -1.69 21.59 -0.79
C TYR A 136 -0.85 20.84 0.24
N ILE A 137 -0.74 19.52 0.09
CA ILE A 137 0.04 18.66 1.00
C ILE A 137 1.51 19.06 1.00
N ARG A 138 2.05 19.39 -0.17
CA ARG A 138 3.45 19.77 -0.33
C ARG A 138 3.78 21.10 0.34
N LYS A 139 2.88 22.09 0.24
CA LYS A 139 3.00 23.40 0.95
C LYS A 139 2.99 23.22 2.48
N LYS A 140 2.34 22.20 3.01
CA LYS A 140 2.36 21.83 4.44
C LYS A 140 3.66 21.07 4.85
N GLY A 141 4.64 20.94 3.95
CA GLY A 141 5.90 20.23 4.22
C GLY A 141 5.72 18.72 4.41
N CYS A 142 4.82 18.09 3.67
CA CYS A 142 4.54 16.67 3.73
C CYS A 142 4.94 15.95 2.43
N TYR A 143 5.20 14.66 2.54
CA TYR A 143 5.54 13.78 1.42
C TYR A 143 4.27 13.32 0.71
N VAL A 144 4.25 13.44 -0.60
CA VAL A 144 3.12 13.01 -1.45
C VAL A 144 3.55 11.83 -2.29
N HIS A 145 2.84 10.75 -2.13
CA HIS A 145 2.93 9.54 -2.95
C HIS A 145 1.60 9.33 -3.68
N MET A 146 1.62 8.63 -4.81
CA MET A 146 0.40 8.29 -5.54
C MET A 146 0.48 6.85 -6.04
N ALA A 147 -0.61 6.09 -5.86
CA ALA A 147 -0.78 4.79 -6.50
C ALA A 147 -1.62 4.97 -7.77
N THR A 148 -1.10 4.56 -8.93
CA THR A 148 -1.74 4.75 -10.25
C THR A 148 -1.49 3.53 -11.15
N ASN A 149 -2.36 3.32 -12.12
CA ASN A 149 -2.11 2.33 -13.18
C ASN A 149 -1.19 2.87 -14.30
N GLY A 150 -0.83 4.15 -14.24
CA GLY A 150 0.06 4.80 -15.18
C GLY A 150 -0.54 5.10 -16.55
N TYR A 151 -1.81 4.79 -16.79
CA TYR A 151 -2.44 4.94 -18.10
C TYR A 151 -2.44 6.39 -18.60
N PHE A 152 -2.74 7.32 -17.71
CA PHE A 152 -2.89 8.74 -18.05
C PHE A 152 -1.58 9.52 -17.96
N PHE A 153 -0.47 8.89 -17.58
CA PHE A 153 0.84 9.53 -17.55
C PHE A 153 1.45 9.67 -18.95
N ASN A 154 2.02 10.83 -19.17
CA ASN A 154 2.98 11.17 -20.21
C ASN A 154 3.97 12.18 -19.62
N GLN A 155 4.97 12.59 -20.39
CA GLN A 155 6.01 13.50 -19.93
C GLN A 155 5.44 14.82 -19.39
N ASP A 156 4.50 15.45 -20.09
CA ASP A 156 3.91 16.73 -19.69
C ASP A 156 3.13 16.61 -18.39
N ARG A 157 2.25 15.61 -18.27
CA ARG A 157 1.49 15.37 -17.04
C ARG A 157 2.38 15.03 -15.86
N MET A 158 3.45 14.25 -16.08
CA MET A 158 4.43 13.95 -15.01
C MET A 158 5.16 15.22 -14.57
N LYS A 159 5.54 16.11 -15.50
CA LYS A 159 6.16 17.39 -15.18
C LYS A 159 5.21 18.28 -14.37
N ILE A 160 3.95 18.40 -14.80
CA ILE A 160 2.92 19.14 -14.05
C ILE A 160 2.75 18.57 -12.63
N MET A 161 2.71 17.25 -12.48
CA MET A 161 2.56 16.60 -11.18
C MET A 161 3.80 16.79 -10.29
N LYS A 162 5.01 16.75 -10.87
CA LYS A 162 6.24 17.08 -10.16
C LYS A 162 6.21 18.51 -9.65
N ASP A 163 5.86 19.47 -10.51
CA ASP A 163 5.77 20.89 -10.16
C ASP A 163 4.69 21.15 -9.10
N ALA A 164 3.61 20.36 -9.11
CA ALA A 164 2.60 20.32 -8.06
C ALA A 164 3.10 19.70 -6.75
N GLY A 165 4.26 19.06 -6.74
CA GLY A 165 4.89 18.55 -5.52
C GLY A 165 4.76 17.02 -5.32
N LEU A 166 4.35 16.26 -6.34
CA LEU A 166 4.40 14.80 -6.29
C LEU A 166 5.84 14.33 -6.09
N CYS A 167 6.09 13.60 -5.00
CA CYS A 167 7.44 13.13 -4.65
C CYS A 167 7.75 11.78 -5.29
N SER A 168 6.75 10.91 -5.36
CA SER A 168 6.86 9.58 -5.95
C SER A 168 5.50 9.01 -6.33
N PHE A 169 5.50 7.98 -7.15
CA PHE A 169 4.32 7.18 -7.42
C PHE A 169 4.68 5.70 -7.54
N GLU A 170 3.68 4.85 -7.36
CA GLU A 170 3.79 3.43 -7.64
C GLU A 170 2.84 3.02 -8.76
N MET A 171 3.30 2.06 -9.58
CA MET A 171 2.50 1.44 -10.63
C MET A 171 2.36 -0.05 -10.37
N GLY A 172 1.14 -0.57 -10.54
CA GLY A 172 0.87 -1.98 -10.38
C GLY A 172 1.53 -2.81 -11.50
N LEU A 173 2.50 -3.66 -11.16
CA LEU A 173 3.17 -4.58 -12.06
C LEU A 173 2.86 -6.02 -11.66
N ASP A 174 1.97 -6.69 -12.40
CA ASP A 174 1.46 -8.00 -12.00
C ASP A 174 2.38 -9.16 -12.38
N SER A 175 3.22 -9.00 -13.39
CA SER A 175 4.19 -10.02 -13.83
C SER A 175 5.40 -9.37 -14.46
N SER A 176 6.54 -10.07 -14.42
CA SER A 176 7.74 -9.74 -15.21
C SER A 176 7.57 -10.05 -16.69
N VAL A 177 6.56 -10.84 -17.05
CA VAL A 177 6.23 -11.24 -18.42
C VAL A 177 5.10 -10.36 -18.97
N GLU A 178 5.37 -9.67 -20.08
CA GLU A 178 4.43 -8.72 -20.70
C GLU A 178 3.06 -9.32 -20.95
N SER A 179 2.97 -10.50 -21.60
CA SER A 179 1.69 -11.12 -21.92
C SER A 179 0.85 -11.50 -20.70
N ILE A 180 1.49 -11.91 -19.60
CA ILE A 180 0.82 -12.23 -18.33
C ILE A 180 0.33 -10.94 -17.67
N HIS A 181 1.14 -9.89 -17.65
CA HIS A 181 0.75 -8.60 -17.11
C HIS A 181 -0.44 -8.02 -17.88
N ASP A 182 -0.33 -7.97 -19.21
CA ASP A 182 -1.33 -7.36 -20.08
C ASP A 182 -2.66 -8.13 -20.07
N SER A 183 -2.64 -9.45 -19.89
CA SER A 183 -3.86 -10.26 -19.75
C SER A 183 -4.72 -9.86 -18.55
N ASN A 184 -4.11 -9.30 -17.50
CA ASN A 184 -4.82 -8.84 -16.29
C ASN A 184 -5.15 -7.35 -16.30
N ARG A 185 -4.31 -6.52 -16.96
CA ARG A 185 -4.46 -5.04 -16.92
C ARG A 185 -4.80 -4.39 -18.24
N GLY A 186 -4.81 -5.16 -19.31
CA GLY A 186 -5.09 -4.67 -20.66
C GLY A 186 -3.82 -4.51 -21.50
N GLU A 187 -3.99 -4.68 -22.81
CA GLU A 187 -2.92 -4.66 -23.80
C GLU A 187 -2.09 -3.37 -23.75
N GLY A 188 -0.76 -3.52 -23.82
CA GLY A 188 0.21 -2.43 -23.82
C GLY A 188 0.42 -1.77 -22.46
N SER A 189 -0.21 -2.25 -21.39
CA SER A 189 -0.02 -1.71 -20.03
C SER A 189 1.40 -1.94 -19.51
N TYR A 190 2.00 -3.10 -19.80
CA TYR A 190 3.40 -3.40 -19.44
C TYR A 190 4.38 -2.41 -20.06
N ARG A 191 4.31 -2.22 -21.37
CA ARG A 191 5.20 -1.28 -22.10
C ARG A 191 5.04 0.15 -21.59
N ARG A 192 3.82 0.53 -21.23
CA ARG A 192 3.51 1.86 -20.65
C ARG A 192 4.20 2.04 -19.30
N ILE A 193 4.17 1.04 -18.43
CA ILE A 193 4.88 1.09 -17.14
C ILE A 193 6.37 1.27 -17.37
N MET A 194 6.99 0.51 -18.26
CA MET A 194 8.44 0.64 -18.57
C MET A 194 8.77 2.04 -19.08
N LYS A 195 8.00 2.55 -20.05
CA LYS A 195 8.16 3.91 -20.58
C LYS A 195 8.00 4.97 -19.50
N ASN A 196 6.94 4.87 -18.70
CA ASN A 196 6.68 5.83 -17.63
C ASN A 196 7.76 5.84 -16.57
N THR A 197 8.36 4.69 -16.27
CA THR A 197 9.49 4.59 -15.35
C THR A 197 10.68 5.42 -15.85
N THR A 198 11.06 5.26 -17.12
CA THR A 198 12.16 6.02 -17.71
C THR A 198 11.90 7.53 -17.71
N ILE A 199 10.67 7.94 -18.05
CA ILE A 199 10.28 9.37 -18.01
C ILE A 199 10.36 9.92 -16.58
N ALA A 200 9.81 9.20 -15.60
CA ALA A 200 9.82 9.65 -14.21
C ALA A 200 11.25 9.77 -13.64
N GLN A 201 12.12 8.82 -13.97
CA GLN A 201 13.53 8.87 -13.58
C GLN A 201 14.24 10.07 -14.18
N SER A 202 13.99 10.42 -15.46
CA SER A 202 14.56 11.62 -16.09
C SER A 202 14.05 12.92 -15.45
N LEU A 203 12.88 12.88 -14.82
CA LEU A 203 12.29 13.99 -14.09
C LEU A 203 12.63 13.97 -12.58
N ASP A 204 13.48 13.06 -12.09
CA ASP A 204 13.78 12.86 -10.66
C ASP A 204 12.52 12.65 -9.78
N ILE A 205 11.49 12.02 -10.31
CA ILE A 205 10.32 11.55 -9.55
C ILE A 205 10.62 10.13 -9.07
N GLY A 206 10.36 9.85 -7.78
CA GLY A 206 10.49 8.49 -7.24
C GLY A 206 9.50 7.52 -7.87
N VAL A 207 9.96 6.33 -8.26
CA VAL A 207 9.09 5.28 -8.81
C VAL A 207 9.20 4.03 -7.98
N ALA A 208 8.07 3.36 -7.80
CA ALA A 208 8.00 2.00 -7.29
C ALA A 208 7.09 1.15 -8.18
N TYR A 209 7.32 -0.15 -8.21
CA TYR A 209 6.35 -1.11 -8.70
C TYR A 209 5.61 -1.71 -7.51
N ASN A 210 4.33 -2.03 -7.70
CA ASN A 210 3.54 -2.77 -6.74
C ASN A 210 3.06 -4.08 -7.37
N THR A 211 3.33 -5.19 -6.70
CA THR A 211 2.90 -6.52 -7.13
C THR A 211 2.22 -7.26 -6.01
N VAL A 212 1.16 -8.02 -6.32
CA VAL A 212 0.58 -8.94 -5.34
C VAL A 212 1.39 -10.24 -5.36
N GLY A 213 1.93 -10.63 -4.21
CA GLY A 213 2.71 -11.85 -4.04
C GLY A 213 1.79 -13.07 -3.89
N THR A 214 1.21 -13.55 -4.99
CA THR A 214 0.31 -14.71 -5.00
C THR A 214 1.07 -16.04 -4.89
N LYS A 215 0.38 -17.10 -4.48
CA LYS A 215 0.90 -18.47 -4.47
C LYS A 215 1.51 -18.86 -5.81
N GLU A 216 0.77 -18.63 -6.88
CA GLU A 216 1.21 -18.95 -8.24
C GLU A 216 2.54 -18.30 -8.58
N LYS A 217 2.70 -16.98 -8.31
CA LYS A 217 3.93 -16.24 -8.60
C LYS A 217 5.11 -16.68 -7.74
N ILE A 218 4.86 -17.17 -6.55
CA ILE A 218 5.90 -17.74 -5.68
C ILE A 218 6.41 -19.04 -6.29
N TRP A 219 5.50 -19.93 -6.65
CA TRP A 219 5.87 -21.29 -7.07
C TRP A 219 6.40 -21.34 -8.50
N ASN A 220 5.88 -20.52 -9.43
CA ASN A 220 6.37 -20.48 -10.82
C ASN A 220 7.57 -19.53 -11.03
N GLY A 221 8.05 -18.85 -9.98
CA GLY A 221 9.22 -17.97 -10.05
C GLY A 221 8.96 -16.57 -10.60
N ASP A 222 7.74 -16.21 -10.99
CA ASP A 222 7.47 -14.87 -11.52
C ASP A 222 7.68 -13.77 -10.47
N LEU A 223 7.43 -14.06 -9.18
CA LEU A 223 7.67 -13.08 -8.12
C LEU A 223 9.15 -12.68 -8.01
N ILE A 224 10.08 -13.65 -8.06
CA ILE A 224 11.52 -13.34 -8.02
C ILE A 224 12.00 -12.69 -9.33
N ASN A 225 11.43 -13.08 -10.47
CA ASN A 225 11.73 -12.43 -11.74
C ASN A 225 11.24 -10.98 -11.76
N THR A 226 10.11 -10.68 -11.08
CA THR A 226 9.63 -9.31 -10.88
C THR A 226 10.61 -8.51 -9.98
N VAL A 227 11.24 -9.14 -8.97
CA VAL A 227 12.32 -8.51 -8.18
C VAL A 227 13.52 -8.17 -9.09
N TYR A 228 13.97 -9.09 -9.93
CA TYR A 228 15.08 -8.84 -10.85
C TYR A 228 14.77 -7.74 -11.87
N LEU A 229 13.54 -7.69 -12.36
CA LEU A 229 13.11 -6.60 -13.24
C LEU A 229 13.16 -5.25 -12.51
N ALA A 230 12.69 -5.17 -11.27
CA ALA A 230 12.74 -3.96 -10.46
C ALA A 230 14.20 -3.52 -10.18
N GLU A 231 15.11 -4.47 -9.89
CA GLU A 231 16.55 -4.20 -9.76
C GLU A 231 17.14 -3.64 -11.06
N LYS A 232 16.85 -4.27 -12.20
CA LYS A 232 17.30 -3.82 -13.52
C LYS A 232 16.81 -2.41 -13.84
N MET A 233 15.58 -2.10 -13.46
CA MET A 233 14.97 -0.76 -13.67
C MET A 233 15.40 0.26 -12.60
N GLY A 234 16.10 -0.15 -11.54
CA GLY A 234 16.54 0.73 -10.46
C GLY A 234 15.40 1.31 -9.61
N VAL A 235 14.26 0.62 -9.50
CA VAL A 235 13.05 1.05 -8.79
C VAL A 235 12.72 0.13 -7.63
N LEU A 236 12.06 0.66 -6.59
CA LEU A 236 11.57 -0.16 -5.48
C LEU A 236 10.46 -1.10 -5.96
N LEU A 237 10.46 -2.32 -5.43
CA LEU A 237 9.33 -3.25 -5.57
C LEU A 237 8.58 -3.34 -4.25
N MET A 238 7.31 -2.96 -4.29
CA MET A 238 6.37 -3.16 -3.20
C MET A 238 5.67 -4.50 -3.40
N ILE A 239 5.82 -5.43 -2.46
CA ILE A 239 5.11 -6.71 -2.48
C ILE A 239 3.93 -6.59 -1.52
N THR A 240 2.71 -6.64 -2.06
CA THR A 240 1.48 -6.66 -1.27
C THR A 240 1.06 -8.12 -1.07
N PRO A 241 0.89 -8.62 0.15
CA PRO A 241 0.36 -9.97 0.35
C PRO A 241 -1.12 -10.02 -0.09
N PRO A 242 -1.60 -11.17 -0.59
CA PRO A 242 -3.00 -11.34 -0.95
C PRO A 242 -3.92 -11.07 0.24
N CYS A 243 -5.01 -10.34 0.01
CA CYS A 243 -6.00 -9.99 1.02
C CYS A 243 -7.40 -10.37 0.54
N VAL A 244 -8.27 -10.76 1.46
CA VAL A 244 -9.66 -11.17 1.16
C VAL A 244 -10.59 -9.97 0.97
N THR A 245 -10.21 -9.03 0.11
CA THR A 245 -10.92 -7.76 -0.15
C THR A 245 -11.18 -7.55 -1.64
N GLY A 246 -12.11 -6.67 -1.99
CA GLY A 246 -12.47 -6.39 -3.37
C GLY A 246 -12.93 -7.64 -4.13
N HIS A 247 -12.38 -7.91 -5.30
CA HIS A 247 -12.72 -9.12 -6.08
C HIS A 247 -12.34 -10.44 -5.40
N TRP A 248 -11.48 -10.39 -4.39
CA TRP A 248 -11.11 -11.58 -3.58
C TRP A 248 -11.83 -11.64 -2.24
N ALA A 249 -12.81 -10.81 -2.03
CA ALA A 249 -13.56 -10.81 -0.79
C ALA A 249 -14.22 -12.17 -0.51
N GLY A 250 -13.94 -12.73 0.67
CA GLY A 250 -14.40 -14.07 1.07
C GLY A 250 -13.62 -15.25 0.46
N LYS A 251 -12.68 -15.01 -0.46
CA LYS A 251 -11.89 -16.08 -1.09
C LYS A 251 -10.69 -16.45 -0.22
N MET A 252 -10.89 -17.31 0.78
CA MET A 252 -9.83 -17.71 1.72
C MET A 252 -8.66 -18.45 1.06
N ASN A 253 -8.89 -19.08 -0.09
CA ASN A 253 -7.88 -19.82 -0.85
C ASN A 253 -6.78 -18.93 -1.45
N VAL A 254 -6.97 -17.62 -1.53
CA VAL A 254 -5.93 -16.68 -1.99
C VAL A 254 -4.85 -16.43 -0.91
N LEU A 255 -5.16 -16.67 0.37
CA LEU A 255 -4.25 -16.43 1.47
C LEU A 255 -3.05 -17.37 1.41
N LEU A 256 -1.88 -16.81 1.73
CA LEU A 256 -0.62 -17.54 1.76
C LEU A 256 -0.52 -18.44 3.01
N ASN A 257 0.02 -19.64 2.83
CA ASN A 257 0.43 -20.49 3.94
C ASN A 257 1.75 -19.99 4.58
N ASP A 258 2.23 -20.68 5.64
CA ASP A 258 3.44 -20.28 6.36
C ASP A 258 4.70 -20.32 5.47
N GLU A 259 4.89 -21.36 4.66
CA GLU A 259 6.02 -21.48 3.73
C GLU A 259 6.06 -20.32 2.73
N GLU A 260 4.92 -20.01 2.11
CA GLU A 260 4.76 -18.92 1.14
C GLU A 260 5.00 -17.54 1.76
N GLN A 261 4.54 -17.32 2.99
CA GLN A 261 4.83 -16.10 3.73
C GLN A 261 6.33 -15.96 4.05
N TRP A 262 6.99 -17.05 4.42
CA TRP A 262 8.43 -17.06 4.67
C TRP A 262 9.23 -16.86 3.39
N TYR A 263 8.74 -17.33 2.24
CA TYR A 263 9.36 -17.05 0.95
C TYR A 263 9.42 -15.55 0.66
N ILE A 264 8.32 -14.82 0.89
CA ILE A 264 8.32 -13.36 0.74
C ILE A 264 9.33 -12.73 1.72
N ARG A 265 9.36 -13.14 2.99
CA ARG A 265 10.32 -12.62 3.97
C ARG A 265 11.78 -12.90 3.56
N TRP A 266 12.04 -14.07 3.00
CA TRP A 266 13.34 -14.41 2.46
C TRP A 266 13.75 -13.49 1.30
N LEU A 267 12.86 -13.24 0.34
CA LEU A 267 13.09 -12.27 -0.74
C LEU A 267 13.44 -10.88 -0.19
N LEU A 268 12.67 -10.38 0.78
CA LEU A 268 12.91 -9.06 1.39
C LEU A 268 14.24 -8.98 2.14
N SER A 269 14.71 -10.08 2.70
CA SER A 269 16.00 -10.13 3.38
C SER A 269 17.16 -10.10 2.41
N LYS A 270 17.01 -10.76 1.26
CA LYS A 270 18.04 -10.95 0.25
C LYS A 270 18.14 -9.78 -0.73
N TYR A 271 17.01 -9.20 -1.10
CA TYR A 271 16.90 -8.12 -2.11
C TYR A 271 16.48 -6.79 -1.46
N PRO A 272 17.44 -5.89 -1.18
CA PRO A 272 17.13 -4.60 -0.56
C PRO A 272 16.26 -3.68 -1.41
N ILE A 273 16.03 -3.99 -2.68
CA ILE A 273 15.12 -3.26 -3.56
C ILE A 273 13.64 -3.60 -3.27
N ALA A 274 13.38 -4.76 -2.69
CA ALA A 274 12.04 -5.22 -2.37
C ALA A 274 11.63 -4.83 -0.93
N ARG A 275 10.37 -4.49 -0.74
CA ARG A 275 9.75 -4.26 0.57
C ARG A 275 8.31 -4.73 0.58
N ILE A 276 7.79 -5.00 1.74
CA ILE A 276 6.36 -5.25 1.94
C ILE A 276 5.67 -3.93 2.30
N ASP A 277 4.57 -3.62 1.65
CA ASP A 277 3.85 -2.36 1.89
C ASP A 277 3.19 -2.33 3.28
N ASN A 278 2.68 -3.46 3.71
CA ASN A 278 1.77 -3.55 4.85
C ASN A 278 2.42 -3.74 6.23
N TYR A 279 3.76 -3.84 6.33
CA TYR A 279 4.46 -4.16 7.58
C TYR A 279 5.39 -3.04 8.07
N ASN A 280 5.05 -1.81 7.82
CA ASN A 280 5.96 -0.67 8.02
C ASN A 280 5.66 0.18 9.25
N GLY A 281 5.52 -0.43 10.43
CA GLY A 281 5.46 0.33 11.67
C GLY A 281 6.76 1.11 11.96
N LEU A 282 6.68 2.22 12.68
CA LEU A 282 7.85 3.08 13.01
C LEU A 282 8.91 2.32 13.79
N ARG A 283 8.50 1.54 14.79
CA ARG A 283 9.42 0.86 15.71
C ARG A 283 9.81 -0.54 15.27
N ARG A 284 8.92 -1.24 14.57
CA ARG A 284 9.09 -2.65 14.19
C ARG A 284 8.32 -3.00 12.95
N ILE A 285 8.68 -4.12 12.35
CA ILE A 285 7.92 -4.70 11.25
C ILE A 285 6.61 -5.24 11.84
N SER A 286 5.51 -4.51 11.65
CA SER A 286 4.16 -4.88 12.09
C SER A 286 3.13 -4.11 11.30
N CYS A 287 1.88 -4.57 11.29
CA CYS A 287 0.79 -3.87 10.62
C CYS A 287 0.58 -2.47 11.25
N PRO A 288 0.65 -1.38 10.47
CA PRO A 288 0.46 -0.02 10.97
C PRO A 288 -1.01 0.41 11.01
N ALA A 289 -1.94 -0.41 10.51
CA ALA A 289 -3.36 -0.07 10.38
C ALA A 289 -3.94 0.42 11.71
N GLY A 290 -4.69 1.52 11.67
CA GLY A 290 -5.32 2.16 12.82
C GLY A 290 -4.37 2.83 13.81
N ARG A 291 -3.09 2.41 13.87
CA ARG A 291 -2.09 2.96 14.81
C ARG A 291 -1.28 4.11 14.20
N GLU A 292 -0.70 3.87 13.05
CA GLU A 292 0.21 4.81 12.38
C GLU A 292 -0.25 5.14 10.94
N LYS A 293 -1.21 4.39 10.43
CA LYS A 293 -1.81 4.53 9.10
C LYS A 293 -3.33 4.48 9.25
N MET A 294 -4.01 5.39 8.59
CA MET A 294 -5.46 5.38 8.40
C MET A 294 -5.78 5.71 6.94
N ALA A 295 -7.01 5.52 6.54
CA ALA A 295 -7.47 5.89 5.21
C ALA A 295 -8.82 6.56 5.25
N ILE A 296 -9.04 7.46 4.29
CA ILE A 296 -10.35 8.01 3.97
C ILE A 296 -10.75 7.60 2.55
N ASN A 297 -12.01 7.24 2.39
CA ASN A 297 -12.56 6.93 1.08
C ASN A 297 -13.17 8.19 0.42
N PRO A 298 -13.57 8.13 -0.85
CA PRO A 298 -14.11 9.29 -1.56
C PRO A 298 -15.38 9.87 -0.94
N TYR A 299 -16.10 9.09 -0.14
CA TYR A 299 -17.37 9.45 0.52
C TYR A 299 -17.17 9.94 1.95
N GLY A 300 -15.93 10.10 2.39
CA GLY A 300 -15.58 10.56 3.72
C GLY A 300 -15.47 9.47 4.79
N ASP A 301 -15.77 8.21 4.48
CA ASP A 301 -15.66 7.15 5.48
C ASP A 301 -14.21 6.94 5.88
N ILE A 302 -13.99 6.81 7.17
CA ILE A 302 -12.70 6.61 7.80
C ILE A 302 -12.53 5.12 8.10
N VAL A 303 -11.45 4.54 7.57
CA VAL A 303 -11.07 3.15 7.75
C VAL A 303 -9.63 3.05 8.28
N SER A 304 -9.29 1.95 8.93
CA SER A 304 -7.94 1.75 9.49
C SER A 304 -6.86 1.52 8.42
N CYS A 305 -7.24 1.00 7.26
CA CYS A 305 -6.37 0.71 6.12
C CYS A 305 -7.23 0.54 4.85
N PRO A 306 -6.76 0.88 3.64
CA PRO A 306 -7.51 0.64 2.40
C PRO A 306 -7.90 -0.82 2.17
N LEU A 307 -7.12 -1.76 2.72
CA LEU A 307 -7.40 -3.21 2.66
C LEU A 307 -8.33 -3.70 3.77
N ILE A 308 -8.67 -2.84 4.75
CA ILE A 308 -9.61 -3.11 5.83
C ILE A 308 -10.77 -2.13 5.67
N GLN A 309 -11.83 -2.59 5.03
CA GLN A 309 -12.94 -1.74 4.60
C GLN A 309 -14.04 -1.60 5.68
N ILE A 310 -13.68 -1.77 6.94
CA ILE A 310 -14.57 -1.53 8.09
C ILE A 310 -14.61 -0.02 8.34
N ILE A 311 -15.83 0.54 8.32
CA ILE A 311 -16.06 1.97 8.52
C ILE A 311 -16.18 2.22 10.03
N TYR A 312 -15.32 3.10 10.55
CA TYR A 312 -15.31 3.49 11.97
C TYR A 312 -15.92 4.86 12.24
N GLY A 313 -16.08 5.69 11.23
CA GLY A 313 -16.66 7.02 11.27
C GLY A 313 -16.63 7.67 9.89
N ASN A 314 -17.02 8.95 9.82
CA ASN A 314 -17.01 9.73 8.59
C ASN A 314 -16.40 11.12 8.85
N ILE A 315 -15.50 11.59 8.01
CA ILE A 315 -14.76 12.85 8.20
C ILE A 315 -15.66 14.09 8.16
N THR A 316 -16.87 13.97 7.63
CA THR A 316 -17.85 15.08 7.62
C THR A 316 -18.57 15.28 8.94
N THR A 317 -18.54 14.28 9.84
CA THR A 317 -19.21 14.28 11.14
C THR A 317 -18.27 14.03 12.30
N ASP A 318 -17.14 13.37 12.04
CA ASP A 318 -16.23 12.91 13.08
C ASP A 318 -14.84 13.53 12.94
N ARG A 319 -14.20 13.85 14.06
CA ARG A 319 -12.77 14.19 14.06
C ARG A 319 -11.93 12.93 13.91
N LEU A 320 -10.92 12.98 13.03
CA LEU A 320 -10.05 11.84 12.71
C LEU A 320 -9.38 11.23 13.95
N ILE A 321 -9.01 12.06 14.93
CA ILE A 321 -8.40 11.60 16.20
C ILE A 321 -9.38 10.75 17.02
N ASN A 322 -10.67 11.12 17.06
CA ASN A 322 -11.68 10.37 17.82
C ASN A 322 -11.92 9.00 17.17
N VAL A 323 -11.90 8.96 15.84
CA VAL A 323 -12.02 7.70 15.10
C VAL A 323 -10.80 6.82 15.31
N GLN A 324 -9.58 7.39 15.36
CA GLN A 324 -8.38 6.63 15.71
C GLN A 324 -8.50 6.01 17.10
N ASN A 325 -8.93 6.78 18.10
CA ASN A 325 -9.14 6.27 19.45
C ASN A 325 -10.12 5.09 19.47
N LYS A 326 -11.26 5.22 18.77
CA LYS A 326 -12.24 4.14 18.62
C LYS A 326 -11.65 2.89 17.95
N ILE A 327 -10.80 3.03 16.93
CA ILE A 327 -10.11 1.90 16.30
C ILE A 327 -9.17 1.22 17.31
N LEU A 328 -8.48 2.00 18.14
CA LEU A 328 -7.53 1.48 19.13
C LEU A 328 -8.19 0.80 20.34
N GLU A 329 -9.51 0.93 20.52
CA GLU A 329 -10.29 0.14 21.48
C GLU A 329 -10.44 -1.32 21.04
N ASP A 330 -10.34 -1.62 19.74
CA ASP A 330 -10.41 -3.00 19.25
C ASP A 330 -9.06 -3.72 19.49
N PRO A 331 -9.05 -4.80 20.31
CA PRO A 331 -7.83 -5.52 20.67
C PRO A 331 -7.01 -6.04 19.49
N PHE A 332 -7.64 -6.28 18.32
CA PHE A 332 -6.93 -6.70 17.13
C PHE A 332 -5.89 -5.68 16.65
N TYR A 333 -6.13 -4.38 16.82
CA TYR A 333 -5.16 -3.35 16.45
C TYR A 333 -4.05 -3.16 17.50
N LEU A 334 -4.29 -3.58 18.75
CA LEU A 334 -3.32 -3.46 19.84
C LEU A 334 -2.47 -4.72 20.01
N LYS A 335 -3.00 -5.90 19.66
CA LYS A 335 -2.19 -7.13 19.62
C LYS A 335 -0.96 -6.84 18.76
N GLY A 336 0.19 -6.88 19.37
CA GLY A 336 1.44 -6.65 18.66
C GLY A 336 1.62 -7.71 17.58
N PHE A 337 1.07 -7.46 16.38
CA PHE A 337 1.32 -8.32 15.23
C PHE A 337 2.81 -8.30 14.96
N SER A 338 3.48 -9.31 15.45
CA SER A 338 4.92 -9.42 15.28
C SER A 338 5.29 -9.57 13.81
N ASP A 339 4.39 -10.16 12.98
CA ASP A 339 4.85 -10.70 11.73
C ASP A 339 3.84 -10.68 10.56
N GLY A 340 2.81 -9.81 10.55
CA GLY A 340 1.85 -9.92 9.48
C GLY A 340 0.97 -8.70 9.19
N CYS A 341 0.19 -8.83 8.15
CA CYS A 341 -0.88 -7.93 7.73
C CYS A 341 -2.21 -8.50 8.23
N LEU A 342 -3.00 -7.71 8.97
CA LEU A 342 -4.30 -8.14 9.51
C LEU A 342 -5.20 -8.82 8.47
N PRO A 343 -5.51 -8.19 7.32
CA PRO A 343 -6.42 -8.77 6.33
C PRO A 343 -5.79 -9.90 5.47
N SER A 344 -4.55 -10.29 5.74
CA SER A 344 -3.83 -11.33 4.97
C SER A 344 -3.35 -12.48 5.84
N ASN A 345 -3.00 -12.23 7.10
CA ASN A 345 -2.30 -13.21 7.93
C ASN A 345 -3.04 -13.57 9.21
N ASP A 346 -3.93 -12.71 9.71
CA ASP A 346 -4.69 -12.97 10.93
C ASP A 346 -6.04 -13.59 10.59
N LEU A 347 -6.13 -14.92 10.70
CA LEU A 347 -7.34 -15.67 10.36
C LEU A 347 -8.52 -15.32 11.29
N ASP A 348 -8.26 -15.00 12.55
CA ASP A 348 -9.31 -14.64 13.51
C ASP A 348 -9.86 -13.25 13.15
N PHE A 349 -8.98 -12.28 12.89
CA PHE A 349 -9.41 -10.96 12.39
C PHE A 349 -10.23 -11.07 11.10
N ILE A 350 -9.76 -11.88 10.15
CA ILE A 350 -10.45 -12.06 8.87
C ILE A 350 -11.85 -12.63 9.10
N LYS A 351 -11.99 -13.70 9.90
CA LYS A 351 -13.28 -14.34 10.17
C LYS A 351 -14.22 -13.45 10.98
N GLU A 352 -13.72 -12.86 12.08
CA GLU A 352 -14.56 -12.12 13.00
C GLU A 352 -14.89 -10.70 12.53
N ARG A 353 -13.97 -10.05 11.79
CA ARG A 353 -14.12 -8.64 11.43
C ARG A 353 -14.43 -8.43 9.95
N LEU A 354 -13.69 -9.06 9.04
CA LEU A 354 -13.87 -8.78 7.60
C LEU A 354 -15.07 -9.51 7.01
N ILE A 355 -15.22 -10.79 7.27
CA ILE A 355 -16.33 -11.59 6.71
C ILE A 355 -17.63 -11.21 7.41
N GLY A 356 -17.67 -11.19 8.74
CA GLY A 356 -18.85 -10.82 9.50
C GLY A 356 -19.37 -9.40 9.22
N TYR A 357 -18.49 -8.42 9.07
CA TYR A 357 -18.87 -7.06 8.70
C TYR A 357 -19.53 -6.98 7.32
N ARG A 358 -19.10 -7.79 6.40
CA ARG A 358 -19.62 -7.84 5.04
C ARG A 358 -21.03 -8.44 4.98
N ASP A 359 -21.26 -9.50 5.74
CA ASP A 359 -22.58 -10.14 5.84
C ASP A 359 -23.61 -9.18 6.44
N ILE A 360 -23.22 -8.40 7.44
CA ILE A 360 -24.06 -7.34 8.02
C ILE A 360 -24.38 -6.26 6.98
N LYS A 361 -23.38 -5.80 6.22
CA LYS A 361 -23.54 -4.75 5.19
C LYS A 361 -24.40 -5.23 4.02
N GLN A 362 -24.26 -6.46 3.58
CA GLN A 362 -25.14 -7.05 2.57
C GLN A 362 -26.58 -7.19 3.06
N ASN A 363 -26.79 -7.60 4.30
CA ASN A 363 -28.13 -7.68 4.91
C ASN A 363 -28.79 -6.31 5.11
N ILE A 364 -28.02 -5.23 5.26
CA ILE A 364 -28.53 -3.84 5.33
C ILE A 364 -28.90 -3.31 3.93
N LEU A 365 -28.17 -3.72 2.89
CA LEU A 365 -28.43 -3.30 1.50
C LEU A 365 -29.59 -4.10 0.84
N LEU A 366 -29.97 -5.24 1.42
CA LEU A 366 -31.11 -6.07 0.98
C LEU A 366 -32.42 -5.73 1.71
N LYS A 367 -32.41 -4.86 2.68
CA LYS A 367 -33.58 -4.24 3.33
C LYS A 367 -33.77 -2.80 2.83
#